data_70e0bdd91e6596c06b9926dd706455d0
#
_entry.id   70e0bdd91e6596c06b9926dd706455d0
#
_cell.length_a   1.000
_cell.length_b   1.000
_cell.length_c   1.000
_cell.angle_alpha   90.00
_cell.angle_beta   90.00
_cell.angle_gamma   90.00
#
_symmetry.space_group_name_H-M   'P 1'
#
loop_
_entity.id
_entity.type
_entity.pdbx_description
1 polymer ?
#
loop_
_entity_poly.entity_id
_entity_poly.type
_entity_poly.pdbx_seq_one_letter_code
_entity_poly.pdbx_strand_id
1 'polypeptide(L)'
;MKKIFKFTLITTVLVLMGGLHSCTNLDEIVYDTIPADQFGQKPAEINAIIAPIYRTLKSVFPSDIFLLSEQSGDMAITPTRVGGDWWDGGVHMVFKLHTWHARNGLINNSWTACMSGITTCNQIYATIEQSEMDAELKAQTLAEIRGIRAYWYYILIDYFGNAPLVADYESTELPGMTSRQQLFDFVVAELDEIKDQLRSDVTAESYGKFTQGSAYTLLAKMHLNAGEWTGTPNWQGVIDAADKVISLDYIIEPNWKINFEVNNEVSREIILPVVFGEDDGGNHLHKRTLHYLDPIALGMTVGTWNGVSAQPDYVKQFDDADQRKEGSFLIGPMIDPATGDVLVTGHARDLIHTVDFNTIPGTIREGMWGEVHQEEGARSNKWVYEKGLANSDMENDFAIFRLGDVYLMKAEALVRLGQNNSEATRLVNVIRERGFGDDSQNYASVTLDEIYLERRLELAWENTNRQDMIRFGTFLDPGYLRPGTSSAHLKLFPIPEAAWETNNNLVQNPGYPSF
;
A
#
# COMPACT_ATOMS: atom_id res chain seq x y z
N MET A 1 74.90 -53.60 17.99
CA MET A 1 73.89 -53.09 17.04
C MET A 1 72.48 -53.60 17.26
N LYS A 2 72.21 -54.88 17.50
CA LYS A 2 70.82 -55.42 17.66
C LYS A 2 70.02 -54.91 18.94
N LYS A 3 70.69 -54.48 20.00
CA LYS A 3 70.03 -53.98 21.21
C LYS A 3 69.64 -52.48 21.10
N ILE A 4 70.43 -51.71 20.36
CA ILE A 4 70.10 -50.28 20.15
C ILE A 4 68.89 -50.12 19.21
N PHE A 5 68.81 -50.99 18.18
CA PHE A 5 67.68 -50.94 17.23
C PHE A 5 66.32 -51.32 17.88
N LYS A 6 66.32 -52.24 18.86
CA LYS A 6 65.13 -52.60 19.58
C LYS A 6 64.66 -51.48 20.53
N PHE A 7 65.58 -50.74 21.16
CA PHE A 7 65.23 -49.64 22.04
C PHE A 7 64.67 -48.43 21.26
N THR A 8 65.26 -48.12 20.13
CA THR A 8 64.78 -47.05 19.24
C THR A 8 63.41 -47.37 18.65
N LEU A 9 63.14 -48.62 18.27
CA LEU A 9 61.82 -49.03 17.74
C LEU A 9 60.71 -48.97 18.79
N ILE A 10 61.01 -49.35 20.03
CA ILE A 10 60.04 -49.29 21.16
C ILE A 10 59.74 -47.82 21.54
N THR A 11 60.74 -46.94 21.54
CA THR A 11 60.56 -45.51 21.80
C THR A 11 59.74 -44.82 20.71
N THR A 12 59.94 -45.16 19.44
CA THR A 12 59.19 -44.63 18.29
C THR A 12 57.74 -45.09 18.33
N VAL A 13 57.45 -46.34 18.71
CA VAL A 13 56.07 -46.85 18.84
C VAL A 13 55.35 -46.23 20.04
N LEU A 14 56.05 -45.98 21.16
CA LEU A 14 55.46 -45.28 22.29
C LEU A 14 55.15 -43.80 22.05
N VAL A 15 55.97 -43.11 21.24
CA VAL A 15 55.71 -41.73 20.82
C VAL A 15 54.55 -41.67 19.80
N LEU A 16 54.41 -42.67 18.91
CA LEU A 16 53.29 -42.75 17.98
C LEU A 16 51.96 -43.11 18.72
N MET A 17 51.99 -43.87 19.79
CA MET A 17 50.75 -44.16 20.60
C MET A 17 50.35 -43.04 21.55
N GLY A 18 51.29 -42.15 21.97
CA GLY A 18 50.99 -40.98 22.78
C GLY A 18 50.38 -39.81 22.02
N GLY A 19 50.45 -39.82 20.66
CA GLY A 19 49.89 -38.77 19.80
C GLY A 19 48.43 -38.95 19.36
N LEU A 20 47.73 -40.03 19.82
CA LEU A 20 46.36 -40.34 19.41
C LEU A 20 45.28 -39.97 20.46
N HIS A 21 45.66 -39.29 21.54
CA HIS A 21 44.68 -38.66 22.44
C HIS A 21 44.54 -37.18 22.10
N SER A 22 44.15 -36.88 20.87
CA SER A 22 43.54 -35.62 20.54
C SER A 22 42.09 -35.69 21.11
N CYS A 23 41.85 -35.06 22.22
CA CYS A 23 40.50 -34.72 22.63
C CYS A 23 39.93 -33.77 21.56
N THR A 24 39.34 -34.34 20.51
CA THR A 24 38.45 -33.58 19.64
C THR A 24 37.10 -33.49 20.33
N ASN A 25 36.94 -32.50 21.19
CA ASN A 25 35.61 -31.95 21.42
C ASN A 25 35.31 -31.18 20.13
N LEU A 26 34.64 -31.84 19.19
CA LEU A 26 34.12 -31.28 17.95
C LEU A 26 32.74 -30.67 18.18
N ASP A 27 32.50 -30.14 19.36
CA ASP A 27 31.40 -29.20 19.51
C ASP A 27 31.86 -27.88 18.90
N GLU A 28 31.64 -27.77 17.61
CA GLU A 28 31.77 -26.53 16.88
C GLU A 28 30.77 -25.53 17.48
N ILE A 29 31.24 -24.63 18.34
CA ILE A 29 30.44 -23.52 18.78
C ILE A 29 30.34 -22.60 17.56
N VAL A 30 29.33 -22.82 16.75
CA VAL A 30 28.98 -21.95 15.62
C VAL A 30 28.40 -20.66 16.22
N TYR A 31 29.25 -19.64 16.34
CA TYR A 31 28.85 -18.33 16.89
C TYR A 31 27.93 -17.55 15.92
N ASP A 32 27.77 -18.02 14.68
CA ASP A 32 27.03 -17.32 13.63
C ASP A 32 25.70 -17.97 13.26
N THR A 33 25.31 -19.08 13.85
CA THR A 33 24.01 -19.72 13.63
C THR A 33 23.36 -20.09 14.95
N ILE A 34 22.17 -19.56 15.19
CA ILE A 34 21.35 -19.99 16.33
C ILE A 34 20.83 -21.39 15.99
N PRO A 35 21.02 -22.41 16.87
CA PRO A 35 20.44 -23.73 16.65
C PRO A 35 18.92 -23.65 16.39
N ALA A 36 18.41 -24.45 15.47
CA ALA A 36 17.01 -24.39 15.04
C ALA A 36 16.01 -24.58 16.19
N ASP A 37 16.38 -25.33 17.21
CA ASP A 37 15.62 -25.55 18.44
C ASP A 37 15.64 -24.37 19.44
N GLN A 38 16.54 -23.41 19.23
CA GLN A 38 16.65 -22.18 20.03
C GLN A 38 16.20 -20.92 19.27
N PHE A 39 15.96 -21.05 17.98
CA PHE A 39 15.52 -19.94 17.13
C PHE A 39 14.02 -19.70 17.29
N GLY A 40 13.61 -18.44 17.43
CA GLY A 40 12.20 -18.07 17.63
C GLY A 40 11.75 -18.04 19.09
N GLN A 41 12.69 -18.06 20.05
CA GLN A 41 12.41 -17.94 21.48
C GLN A 41 12.38 -16.47 21.96
N LYS A 42 13.02 -15.56 21.22
CA LYS A 42 13.11 -14.14 21.59
C LYS A 42 12.31 -13.26 20.63
N PRO A 43 11.69 -12.18 21.12
CA PRO A 43 10.91 -11.26 20.25
C PRO A 43 11.67 -10.77 19.01
N ALA A 44 12.95 -10.47 19.13
CA ALA A 44 13.78 -10.03 18.01
C ALA A 44 13.95 -11.12 16.93
N GLU A 45 14.07 -12.38 17.32
CA GLU A 45 14.17 -13.52 16.42
C GLU A 45 12.84 -13.75 15.70
N ILE A 46 11.73 -13.65 16.41
CA ILE A 46 10.38 -13.75 15.84
C ILE A 46 10.15 -12.64 14.81
N ASN A 47 10.47 -11.40 15.18
CA ASN A 47 10.38 -10.28 14.26
C ASN A 47 11.21 -10.51 12.98
N ALA A 48 12.40 -11.12 13.09
CA ALA A 48 13.22 -11.46 11.93
C ALA A 48 12.57 -12.55 11.05
N ILE A 49 11.90 -13.56 11.65
CA ILE A 49 11.19 -14.62 10.91
C ILE A 49 10.01 -14.04 10.14
N ILE A 50 9.23 -13.14 10.76
CA ILE A 50 8.02 -12.58 10.15
C ILE A 50 8.29 -11.34 9.29
N ALA A 51 9.46 -10.72 9.37
CA ALA A 51 9.82 -9.53 8.57
C ALA A 51 9.49 -9.67 7.06
N PRO A 52 9.68 -10.85 6.40
CA PRO A 52 9.34 -10.99 5.00
C PRO A 52 7.86 -10.72 4.68
N ILE A 53 6.90 -11.02 5.59
CA ILE A 53 5.48 -10.74 5.32
C ILE A 53 5.22 -9.23 5.27
N TYR A 54 5.84 -8.46 6.18
CA TYR A 54 5.73 -6.99 6.19
C TYR A 54 6.46 -6.35 5.02
N ARG A 55 7.59 -6.92 4.61
CA ARG A 55 8.30 -6.47 3.41
C ARG A 55 7.44 -6.59 2.15
N THR A 56 6.55 -7.59 2.05
CA THR A 56 5.64 -7.68 0.90
C THR A 56 4.73 -6.46 0.79
N LEU A 57 4.34 -5.82 1.91
CA LEU A 57 3.49 -4.63 1.92
C LEU A 57 4.12 -3.43 1.20
N LYS A 58 5.45 -3.38 1.04
CA LYS A 58 6.11 -2.35 0.23
C LYS A 58 5.67 -2.37 -1.24
N SER A 59 5.07 -3.47 -1.70
CA SER A 59 4.42 -3.55 -3.02
C SER A 59 3.09 -2.79 -3.09
N VAL A 60 2.54 -2.30 -1.97
CA VAL A 60 1.30 -1.53 -1.95
C VAL A 60 1.54 -0.08 -2.37
N PHE A 61 2.65 0.52 -1.92
CA PHE A 61 2.94 1.93 -2.14
C PHE A 61 4.46 2.21 -2.25
N PRO A 62 4.87 3.16 -3.10
CA PRO A 62 4.19 3.69 -4.29
C PRO A 62 4.47 2.82 -5.52
N SER A 63 3.70 1.77 -5.71
CA SER A 63 3.90 0.72 -6.72
C SER A 63 2.74 0.67 -7.73
N ASP A 64 2.67 -0.42 -8.48
CA ASP A 64 1.63 -0.63 -9.49
C ASP A 64 0.23 -0.79 -8.85
N ILE A 65 0.12 -1.35 -7.63
CA ILE A 65 -1.15 -1.42 -6.87
C ILE A 65 -1.70 -0.01 -6.63
N PHE A 66 -0.85 0.90 -6.16
CA PHE A 66 -1.21 2.31 -5.96
C PHE A 66 -1.60 2.99 -7.29
N LEU A 67 -0.81 2.78 -8.35
CA LEU A 67 -1.07 3.38 -9.65
C LEU A 67 -2.38 2.87 -10.26
N LEU A 68 -2.72 1.60 -10.11
CA LEU A 68 -3.99 1.05 -10.58
C LEU A 68 -5.19 1.73 -9.91
N SER A 69 -5.15 1.95 -8.59
CA SER A 69 -6.21 2.65 -7.87
C SER A 69 -6.34 4.09 -8.31
N GLU A 70 -5.25 4.84 -8.21
CA GLU A 70 -5.28 6.29 -8.37
C GLU A 70 -5.50 6.73 -9.82
N GLN A 71 -4.95 5.98 -10.79
CA GLN A 71 -5.07 6.33 -12.22
C GLN A 71 -6.35 5.80 -12.87
N SER A 72 -6.89 4.66 -12.43
CA SER A 72 -8.20 4.18 -12.94
C SER A 72 -9.37 4.95 -12.34
N GLY A 73 -9.17 5.54 -11.17
CA GLY A 73 -10.05 6.57 -10.62
C GLY A 73 -9.86 7.92 -11.30
N ASP A 74 -10.15 8.98 -10.57
CA ASP A 74 -10.02 10.36 -11.06
C ASP A 74 -9.02 11.20 -10.25
N MET A 75 -8.22 10.54 -9.37
CA MET A 75 -7.22 11.23 -8.54
C MET A 75 -5.95 11.55 -9.34
N ALA A 76 -5.35 10.57 -9.99
CA ALA A 76 -4.06 10.71 -10.66
C ALA A 76 -4.11 10.39 -12.15
N ILE A 77 -3.11 10.86 -12.87
CA ILE A 77 -2.87 10.58 -14.28
C ILE A 77 -1.35 10.57 -14.53
N THR A 78 -0.89 9.70 -15.41
CA THR A 78 0.47 9.78 -15.97
C THR A 78 0.34 10.21 -17.44
N PRO A 79 0.46 11.51 -17.75
CA PRO A 79 0.33 12.00 -19.10
C PRO A 79 1.60 11.71 -19.91
N THR A 80 1.46 11.55 -21.21
CA THR A 80 2.60 11.59 -22.11
C THR A 80 3.16 13.02 -22.15
N ARG A 81 4.42 13.18 -21.80
CA ARG A 81 5.11 14.48 -21.82
C ARG A 81 5.68 14.77 -23.20
N VAL A 82 5.95 16.04 -23.44
CA VAL A 82 6.57 16.51 -24.69
C VAL A 82 7.82 15.69 -25.06
N GLY A 83 7.91 15.29 -26.31
CA GLY A 83 8.97 14.40 -26.81
C GLY A 83 8.68 12.92 -26.65
N GLY A 84 7.49 12.54 -26.18
CA GLY A 84 7.07 11.15 -25.99
C GLY A 84 7.50 10.51 -24.68
N ASP A 85 8.02 11.30 -23.75
CA ASP A 85 8.36 10.84 -22.41
C ASP A 85 7.10 10.35 -21.67
N TRP A 86 7.20 9.26 -20.93
CA TRP A 86 6.08 8.55 -20.29
C TRP A 86 5.00 7.99 -21.26
N TRP A 87 5.32 7.90 -22.56
CA TRP A 87 4.41 7.21 -23.49
C TRP A 87 4.31 5.72 -23.19
N ASP A 88 5.45 5.04 -23.11
CA ASP A 88 5.60 3.61 -22.76
C ASP A 88 4.56 2.69 -23.43
N GLY A 89 4.25 2.96 -24.72
CA GLY A 89 3.20 2.23 -25.44
C GLY A 89 1.78 2.50 -24.93
N GLY A 90 1.55 3.56 -24.18
CA GLY A 90 0.25 3.94 -23.61
C GLY A 90 -0.11 3.19 -22.33
N VAL A 91 0.84 2.46 -21.72
CA VAL A 91 0.60 1.56 -20.56
C VAL A 91 -0.10 2.24 -19.38
N HIS A 92 0.14 3.53 -19.17
CA HIS A 92 -0.49 4.33 -18.12
C HIS A 92 -1.82 4.96 -18.56
N MET A 93 -1.88 5.49 -19.77
CA MET A 93 -3.07 6.22 -20.27
C MET A 93 -4.31 5.33 -20.39
N VAL A 94 -4.14 4.03 -20.60
CA VAL A 94 -5.28 3.08 -20.66
C VAL A 94 -6.11 3.06 -19.36
N PHE A 95 -5.53 3.39 -18.21
CA PHE A 95 -6.27 3.46 -16.94
C PHE A 95 -7.19 4.66 -16.93
N LYS A 96 -6.71 5.83 -17.30
CA LYS A 96 -7.54 7.03 -17.43
C LYS A 96 -8.67 6.86 -18.45
N LEU A 97 -8.39 6.18 -19.55
CA LEU A 97 -9.34 5.98 -20.64
C LEU A 97 -10.27 4.77 -20.43
N HIS A 98 -10.05 3.97 -19.38
CA HIS A 98 -10.74 2.71 -19.15
C HIS A 98 -10.67 1.73 -20.34
N THR A 99 -9.47 1.59 -20.90
CA THR A 99 -9.19 0.74 -22.08
C THR A 99 -8.12 -0.31 -21.82
N TRP A 100 -7.87 -0.64 -20.57
CA TRP A 100 -6.87 -1.65 -20.18
C TRP A 100 -7.24 -3.06 -20.65
N HIS A 101 -6.25 -3.94 -20.68
CA HIS A 101 -6.37 -5.33 -21.15
C HIS A 101 -5.48 -6.28 -20.34
N ALA A 102 -5.67 -7.58 -20.48
CA ALA A 102 -5.00 -8.63 -19.69
C ALA A 102 -3.46 -8.69 -19.85
N ARG A 103 -2.90 -8.03 -20.86
CA ARG A 103 -1.43 -7.95 -21.09
C ARG A 103 -0.80 -6.70 -20.52
N ASN A 104 -1.54 -5.86 -19.79
CA ASN A 104 -0.98 -4.66 -19.18
C ASN A 104 -0.03 -5.04 -18.03
N GLY A 105 1.21 -4.53 -18.07
CA GLY A 105 2.26 -4.88 -17.09
C GLY A 105 1.91 -4.49 -15.67
N LEU A 106 1.26 -3.32 -15.45
CA LEU A 106 0.89 -2.87 -14.10
C LEU A 106 -0.15 -3.81 -13.47
N ILE A 107 -1.11 -4.30 -14.27
CA ILE A 107 -2.12 -5.26 -13.81
C ILE A 107 -1.46 -6.59 -13.43
N ASN A 108 -0.54 -7.09 -14.29
CA ASN A 108 0.20 -8.30 -14.01
C ASN A 108 1.06 -8.20 -12.74
N ASN A 109 1.77 -7.09 -12.58
CA ASN A 109 2.62 -6.87 -11.41
C ASN A 109 1.81 -6.78 -10.12
N SER A 110 0.63 -6.14 -10.16
CA SER A 110 -0.28 -6.05 -9.00
C SER A 110 -0.84 -7.41 -8.60
N TRP A 111 -1.25 -8.24 -9.57
CA TRP A 111 -1.64 -9.62 -9.32
C TRP A 111 -0.52 -10.43 -8.70
N THR A 112 0.68 -10.35 -9.29
CA THR A 112 1.87 -11.08 -8.82
C THR A 112 2.27 -10.66 -7.40
N ALA A 113 2.18 -9.36 -7.08
CA ALA A 113 2.44 -8.86 -5.73
C ALA A 113 1.48 -9.48 -4.70
N CYS A 114 0.17 -9.51 -5.00
CA CYS A 114 -0.82 -10.13 -4.12
C CYS A 114 -0.55 -11.63 -3.91
N MET A 115 -0.33 -12.38 -4.99
CA MET A 115 -0.06 -13.82 -4.91
C MET A 115 1.25 -14.12 -4.18
N SER A 116 2.31 -13.32 -4.39
CA SER A 116 3.57 -13.43 -3.68
C SER A 116 3.41 -13.14 -2.18
N GLY A 117 2.63 -12.11 -1.84
CA GLY A 117 2.30 -11.79 -0.45
C GLY A 117 1.60 -12.94 0.26
N ILE A 118 0.58 -13.53 -0.37
CA ILE A 118 -0.15 -14.69 0.15
C ILE A 118 0.80 -15.90 0.32
N THR A 119 1.61 -16.19 -0.70
CA THR A 119 2.57 -17.32 -0.65
C THR A 119 3.57 -17.14 0.48
N THR A 120 4.12 -15.93 0.65
CA THR A 120 5.03 -15.60 1.76
C THR A 120 4.35 -15.80 3.11
N CYS A 121 3.11 -15.33 3.27
CA CYS A 121 2.35 -15.55 4.50
C CYS A 121 2.16 -17.05 4.79
N ASN A 122 1.76 -17.84 3.80
CA ASN A 122 1.55 -19.28 3.99
C ASN A 122 2.85 -20.01 4.36
N GLN A 123 3.98 -19.64 3.72
CA GLN A 123 5.28 -20.21 4.00
C GLN A 123 5.74 -19.92 5.44
N ILE A 124 5.64 -18.66 5.85
CA ILE A 124 6.02 -18.24 7.21
C ILE A 124 5.06 -18.82 8.24
N TYR A 125 3.76 -18.90 7.93
CA TYR A 125 2.76 -19.54 8.78
C TYR A 125 3.16 -21.00 9.10
N ALA A 126 3.47 -21.80 8.07
CA ALA A 126 3.90 -23.19 8.25
C ALA A 126 5.18 -23.29 9.08
N THR A 127 6.12 -22.36 8.91
CA THR A 127 7.35 -22.31 9.71
C THR A 127 7.06 -22.03 11.18
N ILE A 128 6.21 -21.05 11.50
CA ILE A 128 5.85 -20.71 12.88
C ILE A 128 5.00 -21.82 13.49
N GLU A 129 4.09 -22.42 12.75
CA GLU A 129 3.24 -23.53 13.25
C GLU A 129 4.06 -24.72 13.73
N GLN A 130 5.16 -25.03 13.07
CA GLN A 130 6.08 -26.13 13.44
C GLN A 130 7.11 -25.74 14.52
N SER A 131 7.20 -24.47 14.91
CA SER A 131 8.18 -23.99 15.88
C SER A 131 7.84 -24.39 17.32
N GLU A 132 8.87 -24.43 18.19
CA GLU A 132 8.76 -24.70 19.64
C GLU A 132 8.55 -23.39 20.45
N MET A 133 7.86 -22.39 19.88
CA MET A 133 7.57 -21.13 20.54
C MET A 133 6.61 -21.32 21.74
N ASP A 134 6.65 -20.37 22.69
CA ASP A 134 5.59 -20.21 23.69
C ASP A 134 4.21 -20.17 23.03
N ALA A 135 3.22 -20.86 23.61
CA ALA A 135 1.93 -21.08 22.98
C ALA A 135 1.14 -19.76 22.73
N GLU A 136 1.19 -18.81 23.67
CA GLU A 136 0.50 -17.53 23.55
C GLU A 136 1.16 -16.65 22.48
N LEU A 137 2.49 -16.57 22.51
CA LEU A 137 3.27 -15.82 21.54
C LEU A 137 3.13 -16.42 20.13
N LYS A 138 3.09 -17.74 20.01
CA LYS A 138 2.84 -18.47 18.77
C LYS A 138 1.46 -18.13 18.20
N ALA A 139 0.43 -18.20 19.03
CA ALA A 139 -0.93 -17.87 18.62
C ALA A 139 -1.04 -16.42 18.10
N GLN A 140 -0.45 -15.46 18.82
CA GLN A 140 -0.40 -14.06 18.41
C GLN A 140 0.36 -13.87 17.09
N THR A 141 1.51 -14.52 16.92
CA THR A 141 2.32 -14.44 15.69
C THR A 141 1.57 -15.02 14.48
N LEU A 142 0.91 -16.18 14.66
CA LEU A 142 0.08 -16.78 13.61
C LEU A 142 -1.11 -15.88 13.25
N ALA A 143 -1.70 -15.19 14.24
CA ALA A 143 -2.76 -14.22 14.00
C ALA A 143 -2.26 -13.01 13.17
N GLU A 144 -1.07 -12.47 13.43
CA GLU A 144 -0.46 -11.41 12.64
C GLU A 144 -0.28 -11.83 11.16
N ILE A 145 0.24 -13.05 10.93
CA ILE A 145 0.46 -13.59 9.57
C ILE A 145 -0.87 -13.75 8.83
N ARG A 146 -1.90 -14.30 9.49
CA ARG A 146 -3.26 -14.44 8.93
C ARG A 146 -3.86 -13.08 8.59
N GLY A 147 -3.64 -12.07 9.41
CA GLY A 147 -4.10 -10.70 9.17
C GLY A 147 -3.49 -10.07 7.91
N ILE A 148 -2.18 -10.21 7.70
CA ILE A 148 -1.51 -9.72 6.47
C ILE A 148 -1.98 -10.53 5.25
N ARG A 149 -2.17 -11.86 5.37
CA ARG A 149 -2.76 -12.68 4.30
C ARG A 149 -4.17 -12.22 3.95
N ALA A 150 -5.01 -11.93 4.92
CA ALA A 150 -6.35 -11.39 4.74
C ALA A 150 -6.33 -10.04 3.99
N TYR A 151 -5.37 -9.17 4.27
CA TYR A 151 -5.18 -7.91 3.56
C TYR A 151 -4.84 -8.13 2.07
N TRP A 152 -4.00 -9.11 1.72
CA TRP A 152 -3.72 -9.42 0.33
C TRP A 152 -4.96 -9.95 -0.41
N TYR A 153 -5.78 -10.78 0.25
CA TYR A 153 -7.07 -11.21 -0.32
C TYR A 153 -8.05 -10.05 -0.47
N TYR A 154 -8.06 -9.08 0.46
CA TYR A 154 -8.85 -7.86 0.32
C TYR A 154 -8.51 -7.10 -0.97
N ILE A 155 -7.23 -6.95 -1.32
CA ILE A 155 -6.82 -6.32 -2.58
C ILE A 155 -7.27 -7.15 -3.79
N LEU A 156 -7.11 -8.48 -3.76
CA LEU A 156 -7.59 -9.36 -4.84
C LEU A 156 -9.10 -9.24 -5.04
N ILE A 157 -9.88 -9.23 -3.97
CA ILE A 157 -11.34 -9.06 -3.99
C ILE A 157 -11.72 -7.72 -4.63
N ASP A 158 -11.03 -6.65 -4.26
CA ASP A 158 -11.33 -5.31 -4.80
C ASP A 158 -10.95 -5.19 -6.28
N TYR A 159 -9.75 -5.61 -6.66
CA TYR A 159 -9.21 -5.36 -8.01
C TYR A 159 -9.64 -6.39 -9.03
N PHE A 160 -9.67 -7.68 -8.64
CA PHE A 160 -9.88 -8.79 -9.57
C PHE A 160 -11.18 -9.56 -9.32
N GLY A 161 -11.80 -9.39 -8.18
CA GLY A 161 -13.02 -10.09 -7.80
C GLY A 161 -12.77 -11.55 -7.45
N ASN A 162 -12.79 -12.44 -8.46
CA ASN A 162 -12.44 -13.84 -8.26
C ASN A 162 -10.92 -14.03 -8.27
N ALA A 163 -10.41 -14.93 -7.43
CA ALA A 163 -8.98 -15.30 -7.40
C ALA A 163 -8.81 -16.70 -6.79
N PRO A 164 -7.67 -17.36 -6.95
CA PRO A 164 -7.38 -18.60 -6.25
C PRO A 164 -7.34 -18.40 -4.74
N LEU A 165 -7.99 -19.29 -3.99
CA LEU A 165 -7.83 -19.37 -2.54
C LEU A 165 -6.74 -20.41 -2.22
N VAL A 166 -5.61 -19.94 -1.70
CA VAL A 166 -4.47 -20.77 -1.31
C VAL A 166 -4.18 -20.52 0.16
N ALA A 167 -4.57 -21.45 1.01
CA ALA A 167 -4.31 -21.40 2.45
C ALA A 167 -3.32 -22.49 2.90
N ASP A 168 -3.10 -23.51 2.07
CA ASP A 168 -2.18 -24.61 2.33
C ASP A 168 -0.89 -24.44 1.53
N TYR A 169 0.23 -24.28 2.23
CA TYR A 169 1.55 -24.14 1.64
C TYR A 169 2.08 -25.45 1.02
N GLU A 170 1.67 -26.59 1.54
CA GLU A 170 2.15 -27.90 1.11
C GLU A 170 1.46 -28.40 -0.19
N SER A 171 0.37 -27.78 -0.59
CA SER A 171 -0.36 -28.15 -1.80
C SER A 171 0.50 -27.90 -3.05
N THR A 172 0.65 -28.94 -3.87
CA THR A 172 1.35 -28.87 -5.16
C THR A 172 0.37 -28.77 -6.34
N GLU A 173 -0.93 -28.79 -6.09
CA GLU A 173 -1.95 -28.65 -7.13
C GLU A 173 -2.12 -27.19 -7.53
N LEU A 174 -2.27 -26.95 -8.84
CA LEU A 174 -2.61 -25.62 -9.34
C LEU A 174 -4.04 -25.26 -8.92
N PRO A 175 -4.24 -24.21 -8.11
CA PRO A 175 -5.56 -23.88 -7.61
C PRO A 175 -6.47 -23.34 -8.69
N GLY A 176 -7.75 -23.68 -8.61
CA GLY A 176 -8.81 -23.08 -9.42
C GLY A 176 -9.27 -21.73 -8.88
N MET A 177 -10.18 -21.07 -9.60
CA MET A 177 -10.81 -19.83 -9.18
C MET A 177 -11.81 -20.06 -8.04
N THR A 178 -11.70 -19.24 -7.02
CA THR A 178 -12.68 -19.08 -5.93
C THR A 178 -13.50 -17.82 -6.20
N SER A 179 -14.80 -17.87 -5.99
CA SER A 179 -15.68 -16.73 -6.24
C SER A 179 -15.40 -15.58 -5.27
N ARG A 180 -15.69 -14.35 -5.71
CA ARG A 180 -15.57 -13.13 -4.90
C ARG A 180 -16.30 -13.25 -3.56
N GLN A 181 -17.51 -13.84 -3.57
CA GLN A 181 -18.27 -14.09 -2.34
C GLN A 181 -17.54 -15.02 -1.38
N GLN A 182 -17.02 -16.15 -1.88
CA GLN A 182 -16.30 -17.10 -1.02
C GLN A 182 -14.99 -16.52 -0.48
N LEU A 183 -14.28 -15.70 -1.26
CA LEU A 183 -13.09 -14.97 -0.77
C LEU A 183 -13.46 -13.95 0.29
N PHE A 184 -14.57 -13.23 0.10
CA PHE A 184 -15.10 -12.30 1.09
C PHE A 184 -15.42 -13.01 2.41
N ASP A 185 -16.15 -14.11 2.34
CA ASP A 185 -16.52 -14.91 3.51
C ASP A 185 -15.29 -15.47 4.23
N PHE A 186 -14.29 -15.92 3.46
CA PHE A 186 -13.00 -16.37 4.00
C PHE A 186 -12.28 -15.26 4.76
N VAL A 187 -12.13 -14.06 4.17
CA VAL A 187 -11.44 -12.94 4.81
C VAL A 187 -12.15 -12.50 6.09
N VAL A 188 -13.48 -12.41 6.06
CA VAL A 188 -14.25 -12.03 7.25
C VAL A 188 -14.09 -13.09 8.36
N ALA A 189 -14.18 -14.37 8.03
CA ALA A 189 -14.01 -15.46 8.99
C ALA A 189 -12.59 -15.47 9.59
N GLU A 190 -11.54 -15.32 8.76
CA GLU A 190 -10.16 -15.20 9.22
C GLU A 190 -9.99 -14.07 10.25
N LEU A 191 -10.49 -12.88 9.92
CA LEU A 191 -10.39 -11.70 10.79
C LEU A 191 -11.21 -11.89 12.08
N ASP A 192 -12.40 -12.48 12.00
CA ASP A 192 -13.22 -12.75 13.19
C ASP A 192 -12.57 -13.72 14.17
N GLU A 193 -11.82 -14.70 13.66
CA GLU A 193 -11.10 -15.64 14.51
C GLU A 193 -9.86 -15.04 15.19
N ILE A 194 -9.13 -14.14 14.49
CA ILE A 194 -7.84 -13.64 14.98
C ILE A 194 -7.92 -12.33 15.76
N LYS A 195 -8.94 -11.49 15.55
CA LYS A 195 -9.00 -10.11 16.06
C LYS A 195 -8.71 -9.99 17.56
N ASP A 196 -9.20 -10.92 18.35
CA ASP A 196 -9.04 -10.90 19.81
C ASP A 196 -7.74 -11.58 20.30
N GLN A 197 -6.95 -12.17 19.38
CA GLN A 197 -5.63 -12.75 19.65
C GLN A 197 -4.49 -11.75 19.39
N LEU A 198 -4.78 -10.66 18.70
CA LEU A 198 -3.82 -9.64 18.30
C LEU A 198 -3.59 -8.62 19.43
N ARG A 199 -2.42 -7.97 19.40
CA ARG A 199 -2.10 -6.85 20.29
C ARG A 199 -3.12 -5.73 20.13
N SER A 200 -3.53 -5.12 21.24
CA SER A 200 -4.46 -3.99 21.28
C SER A 200 -3.80 -2.66 21.65
N ASP A 201 -2.55 -2.68 22.10
CA ASP A 201 -1.80 -1.49 22.49
C ASP A 201 -1.41 -0.63 21.27
N VAL A 202 -1.40 0.69 21.46
CA VAL A 202 -0.99 1.68 20.46
C VAL A 202 0.29 2.34 20.97
N THR A 203 1.43 1.70 20.68
CA THR A 203 2.75 2.08 21.18
C THR A 203 3.80 1.95 20.07
N ALA A 204 5.01 2.47 20.29
CA ALA A 204 6.12 2.28 19.37
C ALA A 204 6.47 0.78 19.14
N GLU A 205 6.18 -0.10 20.10
CA GLU A 205 6.47 -1.53 19.98
C GLU A 205 5.43 -2.26 19.10
N SER A 206 4.20 -1.74 19.01
CA SER A 206 3.14 -2.26 18.15
C SER A 206 3.08 -1.57 16.79
N TYR A 207 3.79 -0.45 16.61
CA TYR A 207 3.86 0.25 15.34
C TYR A 207 4.46 -0.65 14.25
N GLY A 208 3.89 -0.59 13.05
CA GLY A 208 4.31 -1.44 11.93
C GLY A 208 3.81 -2.88 11.99
N LYS A 209 3.09 -3.29 13.05
CA LYS A 209 2.52 -4.63 13.19
C LYS A 209 1.04 -4.67 12.83
N PHE A 210 0.58 -5.84 12.41
CA PHE A 210 -0.84 -6.08 12.23
C PHE A 210 -1.49 -6.30 13.59
N THR A 211 -2.17 -5.28 14.10
CA THR A 211 -2.74 -5.23 15.44
C THR A 211 -4.25 -5.46 15.42
N GLN A 212 -4.86 -5.48 16.61
CA GLN A 212 -6.31 -5.49 16.76
C GLN A 212 -6.97 -4.32 16.02
N GLY A 213 -6.36 -3.12 16.07
CA GLY A 213 -6.79 -1.96 15.29
C GLY A 213 -6.78 -2.22 13.79
N SER A 214 -5.76 -2.89 13.28
CA SER A 214 -5.65 -3.29 11.86
C SER A 214 -6.76 -4.28 11.47
N ALA A 215 -7.02 -5.30 12.31
CA ALA A 215 -8.04 -6.31 12.05
C ALA A 215 -9.45 -5.70 12.00
N TYR A 216 -9.81 -4.87 12.97
CA TYR A 216 -11.11 -4.20 12.98
C TYR A 216 -11.25 -3.17 11.85
N THR A 217 -10.16 -2.46 11.48
CA THR A 217 -10.21 -1.54 10.33
C THR A 217 -10.43 -2.31 9.03
N LEU A 218 -9.75 -3.44 8.84
CA LEU A 218 -9.95 -4.27 7.66
C LEU A 218 -11.36 -4.88 7.62
N LEU A 219 -11.91 -5.33 8.77
CA LEU A 219 -13.32 -5.75 8.87
C LEU A 219 -14.28 -4.62 8.48
N ALA A 220 -14.05 -3.40 8.96
CA ALA A 220 -14.84 -2.24 8.57
C ALA A 220 -14.81 -2.01 7.06
N LYS A 221 -13.63 -2.10 6.42
CA LYS A 221 -13.48 -1.98 4.96
C LYS A 221 -14.17 -3.14 4.20
N MET A 222 -14.08 -4.36 4.68
CA MET A 222 -14.81 -5.49 4.10
C MET A 222 -16.31 -5.23 4.12
N HIS A 223 -16.86 -4.89 5.28
CA HIS A 223 -18.28 -4.62 5.43
C HIS A 223 -18.75 -3.38 4.66
N LEU A 224 -17.92 -2.32 4.59
CA LEU A 224 -18.21 -1.10 3.84
C LEU A 224 -18.48 -1.39 2.36
N ASN A 225 -17.72 -2.31 1.78
CA ASN A 225 -17.81 -2.67 0.36
C ASN A 225 -18.65 -3.94 0.10
N ALA A 226 -19.23 -4.55 1.13
CA ALA A 226 -20.00 -5.78 1.02
C ALA A 226 -21.12 -5.70 -0.02
N GLY A 227 -21.82 -4.55 -0.10
CA GLY A 227 -22.86 -4.33 -1.10
C GLY A 227 -22.38 -4.48 -2.54
N GLU A 228 -21.20 -3.94 -2.87
CA GLU A 228 -20.60 -4.04 -4.21
C GLU A 228 -20.00 -5.43 -4.49
N TRP A 229 -19.50 -6.11 -3.48
CA TRP A 229 -18.75 -7.35 -3.66
C TRP A 229 -19.62 -8.61 -3.59
N THR A 230 -20.68 -8.57 -2.76
CA THR A 230 -21.56 -9.72 -2.47
C THR A 230 -23.02 -9.46 -2.82
N GLY A 231 -23.37 -8.22 -3.14
CA GLY A 231 -24.76 -7.78 -3.33
C GLY A 231 -25.53 -7.55 -2.02
N THR A 232 -24.90 -7.78 -0.85
CA THR A 232 -25.55 -7.63 0.46
C THR A 232 -24.80 -6.64 1.33
N PRO A 233 -25.28 -5.39 1.50
CA PRO A 233 -24.65 -4.40 2.36
C PRO A 233 -24.63 -4.82 3.84
N ASN A 234 -23.55 -4.48 4.56
CA ASN A 234 -23.44 -4.70 6.01
C ASN A 234 -22.98 -3.43 6.75
N TRP A 235 -23.79 -2.39 6.70
CA TRP A 235 -23.47 -1.10 7.33
C TRP A 235 -23.35 -1.18 8.85
N GLN A 236 -24.12 -2.07 9.51
CA GLN A 236 -23.99 -2.28 10.95
C GLN A 236 -22.62 -2.88 11.30
N GLY A 237 -22.12 -3.85 10.50
CA GLY A 237 -20.78 -4.40 10.68
C GLY A 237 -19.68 -3.36 10.54
N VAL A 238 -19.86 -2.34 9.67
CA VAL A 238 -18.94 -1.18 9.60
C VAL A 238 -18.92 -0.41 10.91
N ILE A 239 -20.10 -0.08 11.46
CA ILE A 239 -20.23 0.68 12.71
C ILE A 239 -19.58 -0.08 13.87
N ASP A 240 -19.92 -1.36 14.01
CA ASP A 240 -19.44 -2.21 15.10
C ASP A 240 -17.91 -2.34 15.08
N ALA A 241 -17.32 -2.54 13.89
CA ALA A 241 -15.88 -2.63 13.73
C ALA A 241 -15.19 -1.27 13.95
N ALA A 242 -15.74 -0.18 13.39
CA ALA A 242 -15.20 1.16 13.59
C ALA A 242 -15.25 1.60 15.06
N ASP A 243 -16.30 1.26 15.80
CA ASP A 243 -16.42 1.54 17.24
C ASP A 243 -15.32 0.86 18.05
N LYS A 244 -14.93 -0.36 17.66
CA LYS A 244 -13.79 -1.06 18.28
C LYS A 244 -12.48 -0.32 18.05
N VAL A 245 -12.21 0.13 16.82
CA VAL A 245 -11.00 0.92 16.52
C VAL A 245 -10.99 2.23 17.29
N ILE A 246 -12.12 2.95 17.31
CA ILE A 246 -12.28 4.24 18.01
C ILE A 246 -12.11 4.08 19.53
N SER A 247 -12.41 2.90 20.08
CA SER A 247 -12.22 2.60 21.51
C SER A 247 -10.78 2.28 21.90
N LEU A 248 -9.87 2.07 20.94
CA LEU A 248 -8.44 1.92 21.17
C LEU A 248 -7.78 3.30 21.34
N ASP A 249 -6.52 3.31 21.73
CA ASP A 249 -5.77 4.52 22.07
C ASP A 249 -5.26 5.32 20.84
N TYR A 250 -5.82 5.09 19.64
CA TYR A 250 -5.58 5.95 18.47
C TYR A 250 -6.22 7.32 18.66
N ILE A 251 -5.63 8.36 18.09
CA ILE A 251 -6.17 9.72 18.11
C ILE A 251 -6.20 10.32 16.72
N ILE A 252 -7.13 11.23 16.46
CA ILE A 252 -7.02 12.13 15.31
C ILE A 252 -5.93 13.14 15.63
N GLU A 253 -4.84 13.14 14.86
CA GLU A 253 -3.76 14.11 15.08
C GLU A 253 -4.25 15.53 14.82
N PRO A 254 -3.98 16.46 15.74
CA PRO A 254 -4.48 17.83 15.61
C PRO A 254 -3.87 18.57 14.40
N ASN A 255 -2.66 18.22 14.03
CA ASN A 255 -2.03 18.65 12.79
C ASN A 255 -2.04 17.49 11.78
N TRP A 256 -2.83 17.62 10.73
CA TRP A 256 -2.97 16.63 9.69
C TRP A 256 -1.62 16.20 9.07
N LYS A 257 -0.67 17.14 8.94
CA LYS A 257 0.62 16.90 8.30
C LYS A 257 1.53 15.92 9.06
N ILE A 258 1.32 15.74 10.38
CA ILE A 258 2.09 14.78 11.19
C ILE A 258 2.04 13.36 10.59
N ASN A 259 0.91 12.99 9.98
CA ASN A 259 0.76 11.68 9.34
C ASN A 259 1.68 11.47 8.11
N PHE A 260 2.31 12.53 7.62
CA PHE A 260 3.07 12.56 6.37
C PHE A 260 4.45 13.20 6.50
N GLU A 261 4.89 13.49 7.72
CA GLU A 261 6.26 13.94 8.03
C GLU A 261 7.28 12.83 7.72
N VAL A 262 8.58 13.16 7.68
CA VAL A 262 9.62 12.16 7.44
C VAL A 262 9.61 11.10 8.55
N ASN A 263 9.49 11.52 9.80
CA ASN A 263 9.41 10.63 10.96
C ASN A 263 7.96 10.49 11.46
N ASN A 264 7.06 10.09 10.57
CA ASN A 264 5.63 9.98 10.87
C ASN A 264 5.25 8.75 11.70
N GLU A 265 6.20 7.92 12.09
CA GLU A 265 6.01 6.82 13.05
C GLU A 265 5.59 7.31 14.45
N VAL A 266 5.74 8.59 14.71
CA VAL A 266 5.25 9.22 15.96
C VAL A 266 3.74 9.45 15.95
N SER A 267 3.09 9.39 14.77
CA SER A 267 1.64 9.59 14.64
C SER A 267 0.85 8.47 15.30
N ARG A 268 -0.06 8.85 16.19
CA ARG A 268 -1.03 7.95 16.81
C ARG A 268 -2.32 7.82 16.01
N GLU A 269 -2.39 8.40 14.83
CA GLU A 269 -3.50 8.21 13.90
C GLU A 269 -3.27 7.01 12.97
N ILE A 270 -2.01 6.67 12.69
CA ILE A 270 -1.64 5.56 11.79
C ILE A 270 -1.91 4.23 12.49
N ILE A 271 -2.70 3.36 11.84
CA ILE A 271 -3.14 2.06 12.37
C ILE A 271 -2.30 0.92 11.76
N LEU A 272 -2.10 0.93 10.47
CA LEU A 272 -1.24 -0.02 9.76
C LEU A 272 -0.42 0.73 8.73
N PRO A 273 0.88 0.92 8.96
CA PRO A 273 1.79 1.50 7.97
C PRO A 273 2.41 0.45 7.06
N VAL A 274 2.85 0.89 5.87
CA VAL A 274 4.03 0.32 5.20
C VAL A 274 5.22 1.05 5.77
N VAL A 275 6.06 0.34 6.51
CA VAL A 275 7.25 0.93 7.15
C VAL A 275 8.38 1.00 6.13
N PHE A 276 8.97 2.18 6.00
CA PHE A 276 10.12 2.46 5.15
C PHE A 276 11.36 2.78 5.98
N GLY A 277 12.53 2.69 5.37
CA GLY A 277 13.80 3.01 6.00
C GLY A 277 14.92 3.09 4.98
N GLU A 278 15.97 3.81 5.29
CA GLU A 278 17.08 4.14 4.39
C GLU A 278 17.69 2.91 3.70
N ASP A 279 17.83 1.79 4.42
CA ASP A 279 18.50 0.58 3.92
C ASP A 279 17.54 -0.52 3.42
N ASP A 280 16.23 -0.34 3.57
CA ASP A 280 15.25 -1.40 3.30
C ASP A 280 14.19 -1.01 2.23
N GLY A 281 14.47 0.02 1.45
CA GLY A 281 13.58 0.60 0.46
C GLY A 281 12.59 1.58 1.07
N GLY A 282 12.34 2.68 0.39
CA GLY A 282 11.63 3.85 0.89
C GLY A 282 10.44 4.29 0.07
N ASN A 283 9.79 5.31 0.59
CA ASN A 283 8.76 6.04 -0.13
C ASN A 283 9.41 6.84 -1.27
N HIS A 284 9.16 6.46 -2.49
CA HIS A 284 9.66 7.14 -3.69
C HIS A 284 8.55 7.71 -4.58
N LEU A 285 7.41 8.10 -4.00
CA LEU A 285 6.35 8.78 -4.75
C LEU A 285 6.84 10.10 -5.34
N HIS A 286 7.66 10.87 -4.58
CA HIS A 286 8.32 12.08 -5.06
C HIS A 286 9.05 11.84 -6.39
N LYS A 287 9.75 10.72 -6.52
CA LYS A 287 10.49 10.34 -7.73
C LYS A 287 9.56 10.17 -8.94
N ARG A 288 8.37 9.61 -8.73
CA ARG A 288 7.37 9.40 -9.79
C ARG A 288 6.64 10.67 -10.19
N THR A 289 6.48 11.63 -9.29
CA THR A 289 5.62 12.80 -9.46
C THR A 289 6.40 14.08 -9.81
N LEU A 290 7.51 14.37 -9.14
CA LEU A 290 8.26 15.62 -9.30
C LEU A 290 8.94 15.75 -10.67
N HIS A 291 8.98 17.00 -11.18
CA HIS A 291 9.73 17.33 -12.38
C HIS A 291 11.25 17.18 -12.13
N TYR A 292 12.03 16.93 -13.16
CA TYR A 292 13.49 16.73 -13.10
C TYR A 292 14.27 17.83 -12.38
N LEU A 293 13.75 19.05 -12.35
CA LEU A 293 14.37 20.23 -11.71
C LEU A 293 13.76 20.56 -10.34
N ASP A 294 12.63 19.96 -9.95
CA ASP A 294 12.01 20.22 -8.64
C ASP A 294 12.97 19.98 -7.47
N PRO A 295 13.86 18.96 -7.50
CA PRO A 295 14.83 18.77 -6.45
C PRO A 295 15.69 20.01 -6.15
N ILE A 296 16.00 20.84 -7.15
CA ILE A 296 16.77 22.09 -6.95
C ILE A 296 15.96 23.04 -6.05
N ALA A 297 14.69 23.29 -6.39
CA ALA A 297 13.84 24.19 -5.62
C ALA A 297 13.51 23.65 -4.22
N LEU A 298 13.40 22.33 -4.08
CA LEU A 298 12.99 21.66 -2.84
C LEU A 298 14.20 21.32 -1.92
N GLY A 299 15.43 21.52 -2.40
CA GLY A 299 16.66 21.20 -1.64
C GLY A 299 16.90 19.69 -1.51
N MET A 300 16.46 18.91 -2.49
CA MET A 300 16.68 17.46 -2.55
C MET A 300 17.94 17.15 -3.38
N THR A 301 18.54 15.99 -3.11
CA THR A 301 19.78 15.54 -3.79
C THR A 301 19.56 14.45 -4.80
N VAL A 302 18.31 13.96 -4.96
CA VAL A 302 17.96 12.80 -5.77
C VAL A 302 17.23 13.19 -7.04
N GLY A 303 17.38 12.37 -8.11
CA GLY A 303 16.69 12.59 -9.38
C GLY A 303 15.22 12.14 -9.34
N THR A 304 14.40 12.83 -10.12
CA THR A 304 12.96 12.60 -10.24
C THR A 304 12.56 12.34 -11.70
N TRP A 305 11.33 11.82 -11.95
CA TRP A 305 10.96 11.25 -13.25
C TRP A 305 9.88 12.00 -14.00
N ASN A 306 9.23 12.97 -13.40
CA ASN A 306 8.19 13.79 -14.03
C ASN A 306 6.98 13.03 -14.60
N GLY A 307 6.56 11.95 -13.95
CA GLY A 307 5.48 11.08 -14.45
C GLY A 307 4.11 11.50 -13.96
N VAL A 308 3.74 10.97 -12.81
CA VAL A 308 2.40 11.08 -12.22
C VAL A 308 2.06 12.51 -11.82
N SER A 309 0.83 12.92 -12.11
CA SER A 309 0.25 14.20 -11.67
C SER A 309 -1.18 13.97 -11.19
N ALA A 310 -1.71 14.91 -10.39
CA ALA A 310 -3.13 14.90 -10.05
C ALA A 310 -3.99 15.31 -11.27
N GLN A 311 -5.21 14.79 -11.32
CA GLN A 311 -6.18 15.21 -12.34
C GLN A 311 -6.79 16.56 -11.99
N PRO A 312 -7.02 17.44 -12.99
CA PRO A 312 -7.55 18.79 -12.76
C PRO A 312 -8.86 18.81 -11.97
N ASP A 313 -9.80 17.97 -12.37
CA ASP A 313 -11.13 17.94 -11.76
C ASP A 313 -11.10 17.47 -10.29
N TYR A 314 -10.10 16.69 -9.91
CA TYR A 314 -9.88 16.31 -8.51
C TYR A 314 -9.34 17.48 -7.69
N VAL A 315 -8.30 18.14 -8.17
CA VAL A 315 -7.67 19.28 -7.48
C VAL A 315 -8.66 20.42 -7.26
N LYS A 316 -9.53 20.69 -8.24
CA LYS A 316 -10.54 21.76 -8.22
C LYS A 316 -11.65 21.56 -7.19
N GLN A 317 -11.74 20.39 -6.55
CA GLN A 317 -12.70 20.14 -5.46
C GLN A 317 -12.29 20.76 -4.13
N PHE A 318 -10.99 21.06 -3.98
CA PHE A 318 -10.47 21.66 -2.76
C PHE A 318 -10.70 23.16 -2.74
N ASP A 319 -11.28 23.66 -1.65
CA ASP A 319 -11.33 25.09 -1.36
C ASP A 319 -9.91 25.63 -1.12
N ASP A 320 -9.66 26.88 -1.48
CA ASP A 320 -8.36 27.51 -1.24
C ASP A 320 -8.05 27.73 0.25
N ALA A 321 -9.07 27.76 1.09
CA ALA A 321 -8.93 27.83 2.55
C ALA A 321 -8.63 26.47 3.21
N ASP A 322 -8.79 25.36 2.48
CA ASP A 322 -8.48 24.03 2.98
C ASP A 322 -6.96 23.75 2.91
N GLN A 323 -6.31 23.67 4.08
CA GLN A 323 -4.87 23.44 4.20
C GLN A 323 -4.42 22.13 3.51
N ARG A 324 -5.33 21.16 3.35
CA ARG A 324 -5.06 19.91 2.66
C ARG A 324 -4.81 20.10 1.16
N LYS A 325 -5.29 21.19 0.55
CA LYS A 325 -5.01 21.52 -0.85
C LYS A 325 -3.52 21.73 -1.08
N GLU A 326 -2.94 22.71 -0.39
CA GLU A 326 -1.50 22.97 -0.45
C GLU A 326 -0.69 21.79 0.09
N GLY A 327 -1.18 21.17 1.17
CA GLY A 327 -0.56 20.00 1.78
C GLY A 327 -0.54 18.75 0.88
N SER A 328 -1.45 18.62 -0.10
CA SER A 328 -1.52 17.46 -1.00
C SER A 328 -0.97 17.72 -2.40
N PHE A 329 -0.93 18.98 -2.84
CA PHE A 329 -0.61 19.33 -4.22
C PHE A 329 0.45 20.44 -4.31
N LEU A 330 1.56 20.15 -4.97
CA LEU A 330 2.56 21.14 -5.35
C LEU A 330 2.10 21.83 -6.64
N ILE A 331 1.79 23.11 -6.53
CA ILE A 331 1.28 23.98 -7.61
C ILE A 331 2.03 25.30 -7.54
N GLY A 332 2.32 25.90 -8.69
CA GLY A 332 2.97 27.21 -8.77
C GLY A 332 4.41 27.16 -9.26
N PRO A 333 5.13 28.28 -9.20
CA PRO A 333 6.48 28.41 -9.73
C PRO A 333 7.50 27.71 -8.83
N MET A 334 8.45 27.03 -9.45
CA MET A 334 9.59 26.40 -8.80
C MET A 334 10.78 27.36 -8.85
N ILE A 335 11.20 27.84 -7.68
CA ILE A 335 12.20 28.89 -7.54
C ILE A 335 13.58 28.28 -7.26
N ASP A 336 14.60 28.71 -8.01
CA ASP A 336 15.98 28.38 -7.69
C ASP A 336 16.41 29.15 -6.42
N PRO A 337 16.74 28.47 -5.32
CA PRO A 337 17.12 29.13 -4.07
C PRO A 337 18.46 29.89 -4.17
N ALA A 338 19.28 29.62 -5.17
CA ALA A 338 20.57 30.30 -5.37
C ALA A 338 20.43 31.65 -6.07
N THR A 339 19.44 31.79 -6.99
CA THR A 339 19.26 33.00 -7.80
C THR A 339 17.99 33.78 -7.45
N GLY A 340 16.97 33.12 -6.93
CA GLY A 340 15.64 33.67 -6.70
C GLY A 340 14.76 33.71 -7.95
N ASP A 341 15.25 33.17 -9.07
CA ASP A 341 14.50 33.12 -10.33
C ASP A 341 13.66 31.84 -10.44
N VAL A 342 12.65 31.86 -11.31
CA VAL A 342 11.91 30.64 -11.69
C VAL A 342 12.84 29.72 -12.49
N LEU A 343 12.89 28.44 -12.13
CA LEU A 343 13.61 27.42 -12.89
C LEU A 343 13.06 27.30 -14.31
N VAL A 344 13.92 27.04 -15.29
CA VAL A 344 13.55 26.91 -16.70
C VAL A 344 13.78 25.48 -17.18
N THR A 345 12.75 24.87 -17.76
CA THR A 345 12.79 23.50 -18.30
C THR A 345 13.72 23.37 -19.49
N GLY A 346 14.09 22.14 -19.86
CA GLY A 346 14.86 21.84 -21.06
C GLY A 346 14.19 22.29 -22.37
N HIS A 347 12.90 22.64 -22.34
CA HIS A 347 12.13 23.19 -23.47
C HIS A 347 11.96 24.71 -23.39
N ALA A 348 12.82 25.41 -22.64
CA ALA A 348 12.84 26.87 -22.49
C ALA A 348 11.49 27.45 -22.00
N ARG A 349 10.84 26.79 -21.07
CA ARG A 349 9.61 27.23 -20.40
C ARG A 349 9.85 27.37 -18.91
N ASP A 350 9.23 28.35 -18.29
CA ASP A 350 9.26 28.52 -16.84
C ASP A 350 8.66 27.28 -16.17
N LEU A 351 9.33 26.75 -15.16
CA LEU A 351 8.84 25.61 -14.38
C LEU A 351 7.77 26.07 -13.40
N ILE A 352 6.54 26.06 -13.88
CA ILE A 352 5.34 26.42 -13.10
C ILE A 352 4.36 25.26 -13.16
N HIS A 353 4.18 24.58 -12.03
CA HIS A 353 3.19 23.50 -11.96
C HIS A 353 1.78 24.08 -12.00
N THR A 354 1.00 23.65 -13.00
CA THR A 354 -0.38 24.08 -13.20
C THR A 354 -1.37 23.04 -12.71
N VAL A 355 -2.62 23.41 -12.49
CA VAL A 355 -3.69 22.43 -12.26
C VAL A 355 -4.09 21.77 -13.57
N ASP A 356 -4.27 22.58 -14.62
CA ASP A 356 -4.74 22.13 -15.93
C ASP A 356 -3.59 21.67 -16.83
N PHE A 357 -3.92 20.80 -17.78
CA PHE A 357 -3.04 20.36 -18.85
C PHE A 357 -3.48 20.97 -20.18
N ASN A 358 -2.52 21.37 -21.00
CA ASN A 358 -2.75 21.84 -22.35
C ASN A 358 -2.14 20.85 -23.34
N THR A 359 -3.00 20.10 -24.03
CA THR A 359 -2.56 19.17 -25.07
C THR A 359 -1.89 19.90 -26.22
N ILE A 360 -0.69 19.48 -26.60
CA ILE A 360 0.06 20.02 -27.71
C ILE A 360 -0.60 19.57 -29.04
N PRO A 361 -1.04 20.47 -29.90
CA PRO A 361 -1.69 20.10 -31.16
C PRO A 361 -0.82 19.20 -32.06
N GLY A 362 -1.43 18.19 -32.67
CA GLY A 362 -0.75 17.29 -33.60
C GLY A 362 0.10 16.19 -32.97
N THR A 363 0.08 16.04 -31.65
CA THR A 363 0.86 15.02 -30.93
C THR A 363 0.06 13.81 -30.47
N ILE A 364 -1.20 13.66 -30.91
CA ILE A 364 -2.05 12.51 -30.57
C ILE A 364 -1.38 11.23 -31.05
N ARG A 365 -1.17 10.26 -30.13
CA ARG A 365 -0.58 8.96 -30.40
C ARG A 365 -1.64 7.87 -30.36
N GLU A 366 -1.72 7.05 -31.39
CA GLU A 366 -2.60 5.87 -31.47
C GLU A 366 -4.07 6.12 -31.09
N GLY A 367 -4.58 7.34 -31.38
CA GLY A 367 -5.95 7.74 -31.07
C GLY A 367 -6.23 8.02 -29.59
N MET A 368 -5.19 7.98 -28.75
CA MET A 368 -5.26 8.36 -27.33
C MET A 368 -5.11 9.88 -27.16
N TRP A 369 -4.67 10.32 -26.02
CA TRP A 369 -4.43 11.71 -25.73
C TRP A 369 -3.07 12.17 -26.29
N GLY A 370 -2.94 13.48 -26.60
CA GLY A 370 -1.69 14.08 -27.06
C GLY A 370 -0.72 14.37 -25.92
N GLU A 371 0.47 14.86 -26.30
CA GLU A 371 1.50 15.26 -25.35
C GLU A 371 1.13 16.54 -24.59
N VAL A 372 1.64 16.68 -23.37
CA VAL A 372 1.57 17.90 -22.57
C VAL A 372 2.98 18.41 -22.25
N HIS A 373 3.11 19.67 -21.85
CA HIS A 373 4.41 20.22 -21.46
C HIS A 373 4.89 19.61 -20.13
N GLN A 374 6.22 19.63 -19.91
CA GLN A 374 6.86 18.97 -18.77
C GLN A 374 6.42 19.55 -17.43
N GLU A 375 6.22 20.86 -17.35
CA GLU A 375 5.85 21.58 -16.13
C GLU A 375 4.37 21.41 -15.75
N GLU A 376 3.49 21.05 -16.66
CA GLU A 376 2.04 21.02 -16.43
C GLU A 376 1.60 19.89 -15.49
N GLY A 377 0.51 20.13 -14.76
CA GLY A 377 -0.11 19.24 -13.78
C GLY A 377 0.43 19.39 -12.36
N ALA A 378 -0.47 19.34 -11.38
CA ALA A 378 -0.15 19.40 -9.96
C ALA A 378 0.61 18.12 -9.52
N ARG A 379 1.65 18.27 -8.70
CA ARG A 379 2.46 17.16 -8.20
C ARG A 379 2.01 16.75 -6.80
N SER A 380 2.35 15.54 -6.35
CA SER A 380 2.07 15.15 -4.97
C SER A 380 2.94 15.94 -4.01
N ASN A 381 2.33 16.55 -2.98
CA ASN A 381 2.97 17.25 -1.88
C ASN A 381 2.54 16.67 -0.52
N LYS A 382 1.90 15.50 -0.53
CA LYS A 382 1.31 14.94 0.69
C LYS A 382 2.37 14.54 1.71
N TRP A 383 3.40 13.82 1.28
CA TRP A 383 4.54 13.47 2.12
C TRP A 383 5.58 14.56 2.06
N VAL A 384 6.10 14.95 3.23
CA VAL A 384 7.18 15.94 3.34
C VAL A 384 8.42 15.38 2.64
N TYR A 385 9.00 16.20 1.76
CA TYR A 385 10.21 15.79 1.05
C TYR A 385 11.42 15.76 1.97
N GLU A 386 12.03 14.61 2.07
CA GLU A 386 13.24 14.43 2.85
C GLU A 386 14.44 14.99 2.10
N LYS A 387 15.29 15.73 2.86
CA LYS A 387 16.47 16.40 2.33
C LYS A 387 17.73 15.61 2.64
N GLY A 388 18.72 15.70 1.74
CA GLY A 388 20.02 15.12 1.97
C GLY A 388 20.09 13.60 1.79
N LEU A 389 19.11 13.00 1.16
CA LEU A 389 19.09 11.57 0.88
C LEU A 389 20.33 11.11 0.11
N ALA A 390 20.92 9.99 0.53
CA ALA A 390 22.00 9.31 -0.19
C ALA A 390 21.47 8.49 -1.37
N ASN A 391 20.22 8.03 -1.27
CA ASN A 391 19.48 7.32 -2.31
C ASN A 391 18.12 7.99 -2.54
N SER A 392 17.21 7.37 -3.30
CA SER A 392 15.89 7.96 -3.61
C SER A 392 14.79 7.53 -2.67
N ASP A 393 15.12 6.95 -1.53
CA ASP A 393 14.16 6.31 -0.63
C ASP A 393 13.92 7.20 0.59
N MET A 394 12.80 7.94 0.61
CA MET A 394 12.38 8.70 1.80
C MET A 394 11.84 7.76 2.87
N GLU A 395 12.01 8.14 4.13
CA GLU A 395 11.63 7.32 5.28
C GLU A 395 10.17 7.50 5.73
N ASN A 396 9.43 8.47 5.16
CA ASN A 396 8.01 8.62 5.52
C ASN A 396 7.22 7.34 5.22
N ASP A 397 6.59 6.81 6.23
CA ASP A 397 5.73 5.63 6.11
C ASP A 397 4.44 5.93 5.35
N PHE A 398 3.90 4.93 4.68
CA PHE A 398 2.59 4.99 4.05
C PHE A 398 1.53 4.38 4.95
N ALA A 399 0.54 5.17 5.37
CA ALA A 399 -0.57 4.66 6.14
C ALA A 399 -1.53 3.86 5.23
N ILE A 400 -1.49 2.52 5.32
CA ILE A 400 -2.52 1.65 4.72
C ILE A 400 -3.86 1.92 5.40
N PHE A 401 -3.86 2.04 6.73
CA PHE A 401 -5.02 2.38 7.55
C PHE A 401 -4.68 3.48 8.54
N ARG A 402 -5.59 4.44 8.68
CA ARG A 402 -5.53 5.48 9.72
C ARG A 402 -6.92 5.86 10.22
N LEU A 403 -6.97 6.42 11.43
CA LEU A 403 -8.22 6.69 12.15
C LEU A 403 -9.14 7.66 11.42
N GLY A 404 -8.59 8.61 10.65
CA GLY A 404 -9.39 9.53 9.83
C GLY A 404 -10.30 8.80 8.84
N ASP A 405 -9.80 7.76 8.16
CA ASP A 405 -10.63 6.92 7.28
C ASP A 405 -11.70 6.16 8.07
N VAL A 406 -11.37 5.64 9.27
CA VAL A 406 -12.33 4.93 10.14
C VAL A 406 -13.49 5.84 10.54
N TYR A 407 -13.23 7.12 10.87
CA TYR A 407 -14.28 8.10 11.18
C TYR A 407 -15.22 8.29 9.99
N LEU A 408 -14.67 8.45 8.80
CA LEU A 408 -15.45 8.67 7.59
C LEU A 408 -16.21 7.40 7.15
N MET A 409 -15.65 6.20 7.33
CA MET A 409 -16.35 4.93 7.11
C MET A 409 -17.56 4.78 8.04
N LYS A 410 -17.39 5.07 9.33
CA LYS A 410 -18.51 5.03 10.30
C LYS A 410 -19.58 6.07 9.96
N ALA A 411 -19.18 7.30 9.62
CA ALA A 411 -20.12 8.34 9.22
C ALA A 411 -20.95 7.92 7.99
N GLU A 412 -20.31 7.34 6.97
CA GLU A 412 -20.99 6.80 5.78
C GLU A 412 -22.00 5.71 6.16
N ALA A 413 -21.60 4.74 6.99
CA ALA A 413 -22.48 3.66 7.40
C ALA A 413 -23.71 4.14 8.19
N LEU A 414 -23.53 5.11 9.08
CA LEU A 414 -24.64 5.74 9.84
C LEU A 414 -25.65 6.41 8.90
N VAL A 415 -25.18 7.18 7.93
CA VAL A 415 -26.06 7.86 6.96
C VAL A 415 -26.78 6.85 6.06
N ARG A 416 -26.09 5.81 5.59
CA ARG A 416 -26.70 4.75 4.75
C ARG A 416 -27.77 3.94 5.48
N LEU A 417 -27.64 3.78 6.80
CA LEU A 417 -28.68 3.17 7.65
C LEU A 417 -29.80 4.15 8.02
N GLY A 418 -29.66 5.44 7.75
CA GLY A 418 -30.58 6.46 8.22
C GLY A 418 -30.59 6.61 9.75
N GLN A 419 -29.45 6.31 10.40
CA GLN A 419 -29.30 6.32 11.86
C GLN A 419 -28.34 7.43 12.29
N ASN A 420 -28.63 8.03 13.46
CA ASN A 420 -27.72 8.92 14.19
C ASN A 420 -26.92 9.91 13.31
N ASN A 421 -27.62 10.67 12.47
CA ASN A 421 -26.97 11.64 11.57
C ASN A 421 -26.15 12.70 12.35
N SER A 422 -26.52 13.03 13.58
CA SER A 422 -25.73 13.95 14.43
C SER A 422 -24.33 13.39 14.74
N GLU A 423 -24.19 12.09 14.98
CA GLU A 423 -22.89 11.47 15.18
C GLU A 423 -22.10 11.41 13.86
N ALA A 424 -22.75 11.06 12.74
CA ALA A 424 -22.12 11.11 11.42
C ALA A 424 -21.56 12.51 11.12
N THR A 425 -22.38 13.55 11.38
CA THR A 425 -21.98 14.96 11.20
C THR A 425 -20.79 15.33 12.09
N ARG A 426 -20.82 14.91 13.37
CA ARG A 426 -19.72 15.14 14.30
C ARG A 426 -18.41 14.51 13.81
N LEU A 427 -18.46 13.26 13.36
CA LEU A 427 -17.28 12.54 12.86
C LEU A 427 -16.66 13.21 11.64
N VAL A 428 -17.49 13.65 10.69
CA VAL A 428 -17.04 14.38 9.51
C VAL A 428 -16.46 15.75 9.91
N ASN A 429 -17.13 16.49 10.79
CA ASN A 429 -16.68 17.82 11.20
C ASN A 429 -15.33 17.78 11.95
N VAL A 430 -15.04 16.76 12.73
CA VAL A 430 -13.69 16.58 13.33
C VAL A 430 -12.58 16.56 12.27
N ILE A 431 -12.81 15.87 11.17
CA ILE A 431 -11.86 15.82 10.05
C ILE A 431 -11.80 17.17 9.33
N ARG A 432 -12.97 17.78 9.14
CA ARG A 432 -13.12 19.04 8.41
C ARG A 432 -12.51 20.22 9.17
N GLU A 433 -12.76 20.35 10.47
CA GLU A 433 -12.15 21.36 11.36
C GLU A 433 -10.62 21.31 11.28
N ARG A 434 -10.06 20.11 11.28
CA ARG A 434 -8.61 19.93 11.12
C ARG A 434 -8.11 20.40 9.75
N GLY A 435 -8.89 20.16 8.68
CA GLY A 435 -8.54 20.58 7.32
C GLY A 435 -8.60 22.10 7.14
N PHE A 436 -9.57 22.77 7.74
CA PHE A 436 -9.76 24.21 7.63
C PHE A 436 -9.14 25.02 8.77
N GLY A 437 -8.73 24.35 9.86
CA GLY A 437 -8.13 24.98 11.04
C GLY A 437 -9.12 25.54 12.06
N ASP A 438 -10.42 25.57 11.73
CA ASP A 438 -11.50 26.01 12.61
C ASP A 438 -12.85 25.39 12.19
N ASP A 439 -13.93 25.73 12.92
CA ASP A 439 -15.29 25.22 12.72
C ASP A 439 -16.14 26.02 11.70
N SER A 440 -15.57 27.03 11.05
CA SER A 440 -16.29 27.93 10.13
C SER A 440 -16.89 27.24 8.91
N GLN A 441 -16.31 26.10 8.52
CA GLN A 441 -16.72 25.30 7.38
C GLN A 441 -17.48 24.02 7.78
N ASN A 442 -17.89 23.89 9.05
CA ASN A 442 -18.61 22.72 9.53
C ASN A 442 -19.97 22.56 8.87
N TYR A 443 -20.31 21.31 8.59
CA TYR A 443 -21.65 20.96 8.14
C TYR A 443 -22.64 20.99 9.32
N ALA A 444 -23.83 21.54 9.10
CA ALA A 444 -24.91 21.44 10.05
C ALA A 444 -25.53 20.03 10.13
N SER A 445 -25.47 19.31 9.01
CA SER A 445 -25.90 17.93 8.84
C SER A 445 -25.24 17.37 7.58
N VAL A 446 -24.77 16.12 7.60
CA VAL A 446 -24.09 15.50 6.45
C VAL A 446 -25.02 14.57 5.67
N THR A 447 -24.83 14.58 4.37
CA THR A 447 -25.37 13.63 3.40
C THR A 447 -24.25 12.71 2.89
N LEU A 448 -24.60 11.74 2.04
CA LEU A 448 -23.59 10.88 1.39
C LEU A 448 -22.67 11.67 0.45
N ASP A 449 -23.17 12.71 -0.21
CA ASP A 449 -22.37 13.54 -1.12
C ASP A 449 -21.28 14.32 -0.36
N GLU A 450 -21.62 14.90 0.81
CA GLU A 450 -20.68 15.61 1.65
C GLU A 450 -19.65 14.66 2.29
N ILE A 451 -20.06 13.45 2.67
CA ILE A 451 -19.13 12.42 3.16
C ILE A 451 -18.20 11.97 2.03
N TYR A 452 -18.72 11.76 0.82
CA TYR A 452 -17.90 11.41 -0.33
C TYR A 452 -16.87 12.49 -0.65
N LEU A 453 -17.30 13.74 -0.65
CA LEU A 453 -16.37 14.87 -0.82
C LEU A 453 -15.31 14.89 0.29
N GLU A 454 -15.69 14.77 1.55
CA GLU A 454 -14.74 14.83 2.67
C GLU A 454 -13.74 13.67 2.60
N ARG A 455 -14.16 12.45 2.20
CA ARG A 455 -13.25 11.34 1.94
C ARG A 455 -12.22 11.66 0.86
N ARG A 456 -12.63 12.30 -0.22
CA ARG A 456 -11.74 12.73 -1.31
C ARG A 456 -10.72 13.78 -0.85
N LEU A 457 -11.16 14.78 -0.08
CA LEU A 457 -10.29 15.83 0.46
C LEU A 457 -9.27 15.25 1.45
N GLU A 458 -9.72 14.36 2.31
CA GLU A 458 -8.90 13.78 3.37
C GLU A 458 -7.92 12.73 2.86
N LEU A 459 -8.37 11.83 1.98
CA LEU A 459 -7.66 10.63 1.57
C LEU A 459 -6.97 10.72 0.18
N ALA A 460 -6.79 11.94 -0.35
CA ALA A 460 -6.06 12.15 -1.60
C ALA A 460 -4.68 11.46 -1.55
N TRP A 461 -4.27 10.73 -2.58
CA TRP A 461 -3.05 9.94 -2.67
C TRP A 461 -2.94 8.73 -1.72
N GLU A 462 -4.02 8.29 -1.06
CA GLU A 462 -3.97 7.20 -0.08
C GLU A 462 -4.61 5.89 -0.56
N ASN A 463 -4.65 5.67 -1.86
CA ASN A 463 -5.08 4.39 -2.47
C ASN A 463 -6.54 3.98 -2.16
N THR A 464 -7.42 4.97 -1.93
CA THR A 464 -8.84 4.73 -1.59
C THR A 464 -9.80 5.16 -2.69
N ASN A 465 -9.36 6.04 -3.59
CA ASN A 465 -10.23 6.77 -4.51
C ASN A 465 -11.04 5.85 -5.44
N ARG A 466 -10.42 4.86 -6.10
CA ARG A 466 -11.12 3.92 -6.99
C ARG A 466 -12.23 3.17 -6.25
N GLN A 467 -11.94 2.64 -5.08
CA GLN A 467 -12.89 1.86 -4.28
C GLN A 467 -14.08 2.73 -3.85
N ASP A 468 -13.83 3.97 -3.42
CA ASP A 468 -14.86 4.94 -3.08
C ASP A 468 -15.72 5.29 -4.29
N MET A 469 -15.12 5.59 -5.45
CA MET A 469 -15.87 5.86 -6.69
C MET A 469 -16.80 4.71 -7.08
N ILE A 470 -16.36 3.45 -6.94
CA ILE A 470 -17.18 2.28 -7.23
C ILE A 470 -18.36 2.21 -6.27
N ARG A 471 -18.14 2.41 -4.97
CA ARG A 471 -19.18 2.32 -3.92
C ARG A 471 -20.17 3.47 -3.99
N PHE A 472 -19.73 4.67 -4.36
CA PHE A 472 -20.60 5.84 -4.56
C PHE A 472 -21.20 5.89 -5.97
N GLY A 473 -20.86 4.96 -6.86
CA GLY A 473 -21.46 4.80 -8.18
C GLY A 473 -20.93 5.72 -9.26
N THR A 474 -19.83 6.44 -9.02
CA THR A 474 -19.27 7.45 -9.95
C THR A 474 -18.12 6.92 -10.84
N PHE A 475 -17.62 5.73 -10.57
CA PHE A 475 -16.43 5.18 -11.25
C PHE A 475 -16.60 5.03 -12.77
N LEU A 476 -17.80 4.68 -13.22
CA LEU A 476 -18.11 4.45 -14.64
C LEU A 476 -18.60 5.71 -15.36
N ASP A 477 -18.84 6.79 -14.64
CA ASP A 477 -19.35 8.04 -15.18
C ASP A 477 -18.31 8.71 -16.11
N PRO A 478 -18.75 9.59 -17.03
CA PRO A 478 -17.84 10.45 -17.77
C PRO A 478 -16.94 11.25 -16.83
N GLY A 479 -15.68 11.45 -17.23
CA GLY A 479 -14.69 12.20 -16.45
C GLY A 479 -13.65 12.86 -17.35
N TYR A 480 -12.67 13.49 -16.75
CA TYR A 480 -11.59 14.17 -17.46
C TYR A 480 -11.00 13.25 -18.54
N LEU A 481 -10.92 13.71 -19.81
CA LEU A 481 -10.50 12.97 -21.01
C LEU A 481 -11.31 11.71 -21.37
N ARG A 482 -12.35 11.40 -20.64
CA ARG A 482 -13.22 10.26 -20.87
C ARG A 482 -14.68 10.72 -20.90
N PRO A 483 -15.17 11.21 -22.07
CA PRO A 483 -16.50 11.82 -22.16
C PRO A 483 -17.66 10.81 -22.14
N GLY A 484 -17.39 9.52 -22.25
CA GLY A 484 -18.40 8.45 -22.29
C GLY A 484 -18.46 7.66 -20.99
N THR A 485 -19.64 7.05 -20.72
CA THR A 485 -19.82 6.09 -19.63
C THR A 485 -19.07 4.80 -19.93
N SER A 486 -18.35 4.29 -18.95
CA SER A 486 -17.61 3.03 -19.06
C SER A 486 -18.50 1.79 -18.86
N SER A 487 -18.10 0.67 -19.44
CA SER A 487 -18.81 -0.60 -19.27
C SER A 487 -18.68 -1.17 -17.86
N ALA A 488 -19.73 -1.81 -17.36
CA ALA A 488 -19.81 -2.29 -15.97
C ALA A 488 -18.68 -3.28 -15.58
N HIS A 489 -18.19 -4.10 -16.53
CA HIS A 489 -17.10 -5.04 -16.25
C HIS A 489 -15.78 -4.38 -15.85
N LEU A 490 -15.59 -3.10 -16.22
CA LEU A 490 -14.39 -2.32 -15.88
C LEU A 490 -14.30 -1.95 -14.39
N LYS A 491 -15.31 -2.26 -13.58
CA LYS A 491 -15.18 -2.25 -12.11
C LYS A 491 -14.15 -3.27 -11.59
N LEU A 492 -13.77 -4.25 -12.41
CA LEU A 492 -12.71 -5.22 -12.11
C LEU A 492 -11.62 -5.13 -13.18
N PHE A 493 -10.39 -5.38 -12.80
CA PHE A 493 -9.31 -5.62 -13.75
C PHE A 493 -9.40 -7.04 -14.31
N PRO A 494 -8.90 -7.27 -15.54
CA PRO A 494 -8.82 -8.63 -16.08
C PRO A 494 -7.80 -9.47 -15.30
N ILE A 495 -8.04 -10.78 -15.25
CA ILE A 495 -7.00 -11.71 -14.83
C ILE A 495 -5.84 -11.62 -15.82
N PRO A 496 -4.59 -11.44 -15.37
CA PRO A 496 -3.45 -11.29 -16.29
C PRO A 496 -3.23 -12.52 -17.16
N GLU A 497 -2.94 -12.31 -18.45
CA GLU A 497 -2.64 -13.41 -19.37
C GLU A 497 -1.41 -14.21 -18.91
N ALA A 498 -0.37 -13.54 -18.41
CA ALA A 498 0.82 -14.21 -17.87
C ALA A 498 0.52 -15.10 -16.64
N ALA A 499 -0.46 -14.73 -15.83
CA ALA A 499 -0.91 -15.58 -14.72
C ALA A 499 -1.61 -16.84 -15.24
N TRP A 500 -2.45 -16.73 -16.29
CA TRP A 500 -3.11 -17.85 -16.92
C TRP A 500 -2.10 -18.80 -17.62
N GLU A 501 -1.06 -18.27 -18.27
CA GLU A 501 -0.01 -19.08 -18.90
C GLU A 501 0.69 -20.00 -17.89
N THR A 502 0.78 -19.60 -16.63
CA THR A 502 1.38 -20.40 -15.55
C THR A 502 0.38 -21.28 -14.82
N ASN A 503 -0.93 -20.95 -14.88
CA ASN A 503 -2.00 -21.70 -14.25
C ASN A 503 -3.28 -21.68 -15.12
N ASN A 504 -3.43 -22.68 -15.96
CA ASN A 504 -4.57 -22.79 -16.88
C ASN A 504 -5.93 -23.08 -16.18
N ASN A 505 -5.97 -23.26 -14.86
CA ASN A 505 -7.20 -23.35 -14.09
C ASN A 505 -7.83 -21.97 -13.82
N LEU A 506 -7.12 -20.88 -14.16
CA LEU A 506 -7.66 -19.53 -14.04
C LEU A 506 -8.69 -19.25 -15.14
N VAL A 507 -9.73 -18.54 -14.77
CA VAL A 507 -10.83 -18.13 -15.66
C VAL A 507 -10.90 -16.61 -15.70
N GLN A 508 -11.00 -16.06 -16.90
CA GLN A 508 -11.08 -14.61 -17.11
C GLN A 508 -12.37 -14.01 -16.55
N ASN A 509 -12.29 -12.78 -16.07
CA ASN A 509 -13.45 -12.02 -15.62
C ASN A 509 -14.43 -11.76 -16.77
N PRO A 510 -15.75 -11.82 -16.51
CA PRO A 510 -16.76 -11.54 -17.52
C PRO A 510 -16.58 -10.14 -18.16
N GLY A 511 -16.76 -10.08 -19.48
CA GLY A 511 -16.61 -8.84 -20.25
C GLY A 511 -15.23 -8.62 -20.86
N TYR A 512 -14.23 -9.38 -20.42
CA TYR A 512 -12.91 -9.44 -21.05
C TYR A 512 -12.82 -10.62 -22.02
N PRO A 513 -11.95 -10.55 -23.07
CA PRO A 513 -11.70 -11.70 -23.93
C PRO A 513 -11.21 -12.92 -23.12
N SER A 514 -11.71 -14.10 -23.45
CA SER A 514 -11.17 -15.37 -22.90
C SER A 514 -9.73 -15.59 -23.35
N PHE A 515 -8.99 -16.35 -22.56
CA PHE A 515 -7.62 -16.76 -22.88
C PHE A 515 -7.58 -17.72 -24.07
#